data_d21caaa3c8ac62d7e2af3b67a5e56ceb
#
_entry.id   d21caaa3c8ac62d7e2af3b67a5e56ceb
#
_cell.length_a   1.000
_cell.length_b   1.000
_cell.length_c   1.000
_cell.angle_alpha   90.00
_cell.angle_beta   90.00
_cell.angle_gamma   90.00
#
_symmetry.space_group_name_H-M   'P 1'
#
loop_
_entity.id
_entity.type
_entity.pdbx_description
1 polymer ?
#
loop_
_entity_poly.entity_id
_entity_poly.type
_entity_poly.pdbx_seq_one_letter_code
_entity_poly.pdbx_strand_id
1 'polypeptide(L)'
;RPKVEEEALDTFGMNLGIAFQLIDDVLDYSAKQTTLGKTVGDDFREGKMSLPVILAFRRGNDNDRTFWRRTLEDLDQQEGDLEHAIHLLEKHQALEDSVKRARHYGAIAHDALGIFKDGDYKKAFKDLIDFCIHRVN
;
A
#
# COMPACT_ATOMS: atom_id res chain seq x y z
N ARG A 1 26.59 -0.03 18.74
CA ARG A 1 26.03 -1.35 18.41
C ARG A 1 26.86 -2.06 17.35
N PRO A 2 26.90 -3.38 17.37
CA PRO A 2 27.51 -4.12 16.26
C PRO A 2 26.87 -3.76 14.93
N LYS A 3 27.69 -3.72 13.88
CA LYS A 3 27.26 -3.34 12.55
C LYS A 3 26.12 -4.23 12.03
N VAL A 4 26.15 -5.52 12.34
CA VAL A 4 25.10 -6.47 11.90
C VAL A 4 23.74 -6.11 12.49
N GLU A 5 23.70 -5.62 13.73
CA GLU A 5 22.45 -5.18 14.35
C GLU A 5 21.94 -3.87 13.74
N GLU A 6 22.84 -2.94 13.42
CA GLU A 6 22.46 -1.71 12.73
C GLU A 6 21.88 -2.00 11.36
N GLU A 7 22.51 -2.88 10.58
CA GLU A 7 22.02 -3.30 9.28
C GLU A 7 20.64 -3.97 9.37
N ALA A 8 20.43 -4.79 10.40
CA ALA A 8 19.15 -5.45 10.63
C ALA A 8 18.05 -4.43 10.95
N LEU A 9 18.34 -3.42 11.76
CA LEU A 9 17.37 -2.37 12.08
C LEU A 9 17.07 -1.49 10.86
N ASP A 10 18.06 -1.22 10.03
CA ASP A 10 17.88 -0.47 8.79
C ASP A 10 16.98 -1.25 7.83
N THR A 11 17.23 -2.55 7.69
CA THR A 11 16.41 -3.44 6.86
C THR A 11 14.97 -3.49 7.38
N PHE A 12 14.81 -3.65 8.68
CA PHE A 12 13.48 -3.63 9.32
C PHE A 12 12.73 -2.34 9.01
N GLY A 13 13.36 -1.20 9.30
CA GLY A 13 12.72 0.11 9.14
C GLY A 13 12.36 0.43 7.70
N MET A 14 13.26 0.14 6.76
CA MET A 14 13.02 0.38 5.34
C MET A 14 11.83 -0.45 4.84
N ASN A 15 11.83 -1.74 5.14
CA ASN A 15 10.79 -2.64 4.62
C ASN A 15 9.46 -2.42 5.31
N LEU A 16 9.46 -2.09 6.60
CA LEU A 16 8.23 -1.70 7.29
C LEU A 16 7.65 -0.42 6.67
N GLY A 17 8.49 0.56 6.36
CA GLY A 17 8.07 1.80 5.72
C GLY A 17 7.43 1.56 4.36
N ILE A 18 8.02 0.68 3.54
CA ILE A 18 7.45 0.31 2.24
C ILE A 18 6.09 -0.37 2.42
N ALA A 19 6.01 -1.35 3.34
CA ALA A 19 4.75 -2.04 3.61
C ALA A 19 3.68 -1.07 4.09
N PHE A 20 4.03 -0.15 5.00
CA PHE A 20 3.12 0.87 5.51
C PHE A 20 2.55 1.72 4.37
N GLN A 21 3.42 2.21 3.47
CA GLN A 21 3.00 3.05 2.36
C GLN A 21 2.10 2.31 1.38
N LEU A 22 2.43 1.05 1.08
CA LEU A 22 1.59 0.25 0.18
C LEU A 22 0.20 0.02 0.76
N ILE A 23 0.10 -0.23 2.06
CA ILE A 23 -1.19 -0.38 2.74
C ILE A 23 -1.97 0.93 2.73
N ASP A 24 -1.31 2.07 2.95
CA ASP A 24 -1.97 3.38 2.85
C ASP A 24 -2.53 3.61 1.45
N ASP A 25 -1.79 3.25 0.42
CA ASP A 25 -2.23 3.40 -0.97
C ASP A 25 -3.48 2.55 -1.25
N VAL A 26 -3.55 1.35 -0.69
CA VAL A 26 -4.74 0.48 -0.80
C VAL A 26 -5.91 1.07 -0.02
N LEU A 27 -5.67 1.50 1.22
CA LEU A 27 -6.73 2.04 2.08
C LEU A 27 -7.39 3.27 1.47
N ASP A 28 -6.66 4.07 0.73
CA ASP A 28 -7.19 5.28 0.11
C ASP A 28 -8.37 4.99 -0.83
N TYR A 29 -8.39 3.81 -1.45
CA TYR A 29 -9.49 3.37 -2.30
C TYR A 29 -10.46 2.42 -1.61
N SER A 30 -10.34 2.25 -0.31
CA SER A 30 -11.13 1.29 0.46
C SER A 30 -12.24 1.99 1.25
N ALA A 31 -13.38 1.31 1.39
CA ALA A 31 -14.46 1.76 2.27
C ALA A 31 -14.03 1.87 3.74
N LYS A 32 -12.95 1.20 4.15
CA LYS A 32 -12.40 1.32 5.50
C LYS A 32 -11.91 2.72 5.83
N GLN A 33 -11.58 3.52 4.81
CA GLN A 33 -11.19 4.91 4.99
C GLN A 33 -12.29 5.70 5.70
N THR A 34 -13.55 5.46 5.37
CA THR A 34 -14.69 6.15 6.01
C THR A 34 -14.83 5.78 7.49
N THR A 35 -14.55 4.55 7.87
CA THR A 35 -14.59 4.15 9.30
C THR A 35 -13.46 4.79 10.10
N LEU A 36 -12.38 5.20 9.45
CA LEU A 36 -11.27 5.92 10.08
C LEU A 36 -11.47 7.43 10.07
N GLY A 37 -12.63 7.92 9.61
CA GLY A 37 -12.94 9.34 9.54
C GLY A 37 -12.26 10.07 8.39
N LYS A 38 -11.75 9.35 7.40
CA LYS A 38 -11.09 9.90 6.21
C LYS A 38 -12.00 9.76 4.99
N THR A 39 -11.75 10.58 3.97
CA THR A 39 -12.46 10.48 2.69
C THR A 39 -11.78 9.45 1.79
N VAL A 40 -12.59 8.72 1.01
CA VAL A 40 -12.09 7.78 -0.01
C VAL A 40 -11.64 8.56 -1.24
N GLY A 41 -10.49 8.17 -1.80
CA GLY A 41 -10.05 8.65 -3.10
C GLY A 41 -9.24 9.93 -3.10
N ASP A 42 -8.62 10.31 -1.99
CA ASP A 42 -7.78 11.50 -1.95
C ASP A 42 -6.60 11.40 -2.92
N ASP A 43 -5.96 10.22 -3.00
CA ASP A 43 -4.87 9.98 -3.95
C ASP A 43 -5.35 10.13 -5.40
N PHE A 44 -6.56 9.67 -5.69
CA PHE A 44 -7.16 9.81 -7.02
C PHE A 44 -7.34 11.29 -7.37
N ARG A 45 -7.90 12.07 -6.46
CA ARG A 45 -8.14 13.50 -6.68
C ARG A 45 -6.85 14.27 -6.90
N GLU A 46 -5.78 13.86 -6.26
CA GLU A 46 -4.46 14.47 -6.39
C GLU A 46 -3.69 13.98 -7.62
N GLY A 47 -4.20 12.96 -8.30
CA GLY A 47 -3.52 12.37 -9.44
C GLY A 47 -2.31 11.52 -9.08
N LYS A 48 -2.30 10.96 -7.87
CA LYS A 48 -1.15 10.16 -7.40
C LYS A 48 -1.09 8.80 -8.10
N MET A 49 0.08 8.48 -8.65
CA MET A 49 0.35 7.19 -9.30
C MET A 49 0.86 6.18 -8.28
N SER A 50 -0.05 5.65 -7.48
CA SER A 50 0.26 4.62 -6.49
C SER A 50 0.32 3.23 -7.13
N LEU A 51 0.86 2.24 -6.41
CA LEU A 51 1.02 0.88 -6.93
C LEU A 51 -0.29 0.27 -7.45
N PRO A 52 -1.43 0.37 -6.75
CA PRO A 52 -2.68 -0.17 -7.30
C PRO A 52 -3.01 0.38 -8.68
N VAL A 53 -2.85 1.68 -8.89
CA VAL A 53 -3.10 2.32 -10.19
C VAL A 53 -2.13 1.80 -11.25
N ILE A 54 -0.86 1.69 -10.91
CA ILE A 54 0.16 1.19 -11.83
C ILE A 54 -0.19 -0.24 -12.29
N LEU A 55 -0.60 -1.10 -11.37
CA LEU A 55 -0.99 -2.47 -11.70
C LEU A 55 -2.24 -2.48 -12.61
N ALA A 56 -3.25 -1.69 -12.27
CA ALA A 56 -4.45 -1.62 -13.08
C ALA A 56 -4.18 -1.07 -14.48
N PHE A 57 -3.33 -0.05 -14.57
CA PHE A 57 -2.93 0.53 -15.85
C PHE A 57 -2.24 -0.52 -16.74
N ARG A 58 -1.31 -1.27 -16.18
CA ARG A 58 -0.58 -2.30 -16.93
C ARG A 58 -1.49 -3.43 -17.42
N ARG A 59 -2.48 -3.79 -16.62
CA ARG A 59 -3.39 -4.91 -16.90
C ARG A 59 -4.59 -4.52 -17.73
N GLY A 60 -4.85 -3.23 -17.88
CA GLY A 60 -6.00 -2.72 -18.60
C GLY A 60 -5.79 -2.65 -20.12
N ASN A 61 -6.89 -2.41 -20.83
CA ASN A 61 -6.87 -2.18 -22.26
C ASN A 61 -6.61 -0.70 -22.58
N ASP A 62 -6.62 -0.34 -23.86
CA ASP A 62 -6.35 1.03 -24.28
C ASP A 62 -7.37 2.04 -23.74
N ASN A 63 -8.65 1.65 -23.65
CA ASN A 63 -9.68 2.51 -23.08
C ASN A 63 -9.43 2.79 -21.60
N ASP A 64 -9.03 1.74 -20.85
CA ASP A 64 -8.69 1.88 -19.43
C ASP A 64 -7.50 2.82 -19.25
N ARG A 65 -6.49 2.69 -20.09
CA ARG A 65 -5.28 3.54 -20.01
C ARG A 65 -5.61 4.98 -20.36
N THR A 66 -6.47 5.22 -21.34
CA THR A 66 -6.96 6.55 -21.67
C THR A 66 -7.68 7.18 -20.48
N PHE A 67 -8.51 6.39 -19.79
CA PHE A 67 -9.19 6.84 -18.57
C PHE A 67 -8.19 7.30 -17.51
N TRP A 68 -7.17 6.47 -17.21
CA TRP A 68 -6.17 6.81 -16.20
C TRP A 68 -5.38 8.07 -16.58
N ARG A 69 -5.02 8.23 -17.84
CA ARG A 69 -4.31 9.43 -18.29
C ARG A 69 -5.16 10.68 -18.14
N ARG A 70 -6.40 10.60 -18.55
CA ARG A 70 -7.32 11.75 -18.43
C ARG A 70 -7.52 12.15 -16.97
N THR A 71 -7.74 11.18 -16.09
CA THR A 71 -8.08 11.47 -14.69
C THR A 71 -6.88 11.82 -13.83
N LEU A 72 -5.75 11.13 -14.00
CA LEU A 72 -4.60 11.28 -13.12
C LEU A 72 -3.50 12.15 -13.71
N GLU A 73 -3.25 12.07 -15.00
CA GLU A 73 -2.23 12.90 -15.64
C GLU A 73 -2.78 14.28 -15.95
N ASP A 74 -3.91 14.36 -16.63
CA ASP A 74 -4.54 15.62 -17.02
C ASP A 74 -5.42 16.23 -15.92
N LEU A 75 -5.70 15.46 -14.85
CA LEU A 75 -6.58 15.87 -13.75
C LEU A 75 -7.98 16.31 -14.22
N ASP A 76 -8.41 15.82 -15.37
CA ASP A 76 -9.75 16.04 -15.88
C ASP A 76 -10.69 14.98 -15.27
N GLN A 77 -11.18 15.28 -14.09
CA GLN A 77 -12.00 14.38 -13.29
C GLN A 77 -13.45 14.82 -13.29
N GLN A 78 -14.32 13.88 -13.55
CA GLN A 78 -15.75 14.08 -13.67
C GLN A 78 -16.51 13.22 -12.67
N GLU A 79 -17.79 13.54 -12.47
CA GLU A 79 -18.64 12.75 -11.61
C GLU A 79 -18.67 11.29 -12.10
N GLY A 80 -18.55 10.34 -11.16
CA GLY A 80 -18.51 8.91 -11.47
C GLY A 80 -17.11 8.37 -11.75
N ASP A 81 -16.10 9.20 -11.92
CA ASP A 81 -14.76 8.73 -12.25
C ASP A 81 -14.09 7.98 -11.09
N LEU A 82 -14.29 8.40 -9.85
CA LEU A 82 -13.73 7.67 -8.71
C LEU A 82 -14.31 6.27 -8.62
N GLU A 83 -15.61 6.13 -8.80
CA GLU A 83 -16.28 4.82 -8.78
C GLU A 83 -15.78 3.94 -9.90
N HIS A 84 -15.56 4.50 -11.09
CA HIS A 84 -14.99 3.75 -12.21
C HIS A 84 -13.55 3.34 -11.94
N ALA A 85 -12.76 4.22 -11.33
CA ALA A 85 -11.38 3.90 -10.92
C ALA A 85 -11.37 2.71 -9.96
N ILE A 86 -12.23 2.72 -8.95
CA ILE A 86 -12.35 1.61 -8.00
C ILE A 86 -12.75 0.33 -8.71
N HIS A 87 -13.69 0.41 -9.66
CA HIS A 87 -14.11 -0.73 -10.46
C HIS A 87 -12.93 -1.35 -11.23
N LEU A 88 -12.10 -0.51 -11.86
CA LEU A 88 -10.91 -1.00 -12.59
C LEU A 88 -9.89 -1.63 -11.66
N LEU A 89 -9.68 -1.04 -10.47
CA LEU A 89 -8.76 -1.61 -9.48
C LEU A 89 -9.23 -2.99 -9.03
N GLU A 90 -10.52 -3.16 -8.78
CA GLU A 90 -11.09 -4.45 -8.39
C GLU A 90 -11.05 -5.46 -9.53
N LYS A 91 -11.42 -5.04 -10.74
CA LYS A 91 -11.42 -5.88 -11.92
C LYS A 91 -10.05 -6.51 -12.19
N HIS A 92 -8.99 -5.75 -11.99
CA HIS A 92 -7.63 -6.19 -12.26
C HIS A 92 -6.91 -6.70 -11.02
N GLN A 93 -7.63 -6.88 -9.90
CA GLN A 93 -7.08 -7.37 -8.63
C GLN A 93 -5.91 -6.53 -8.13
N ALA A 94 -5.91 -5.24 -8.46
CA ALA A 94 -4.81 -4.34 -8.16
C ALA A 94 -4.67 -4.06 -6.65
N LEU A 95 -5.78 -3.91 -5.95
CA LEU A 95 -5.76 -3.70 -4.50
C LEU A 95 -5.27 -4.94 -3.77
N GLU A 96 -5.80 -6.11 -4.13
CA GLU A 96 -5.42 -7.38 -3.53
C GLU A 96 -3.93 -7.68 -3.74
N ASP A 97 -3.42 -7.47 -4.96
CA ASP A 97 -2.03 -7.73 -5.27
C ASP A 97 -1.09 -6.72 -4.61
N SER A 98 -1.54 -5.48 -4.42
CA SER A 98 -0.78 -4.49 -3.66
C SER A 98 -0.65 -4.89 -2.19
N VAL A 99 -1.70 -5.46 -1.59
CA VAL A 99 -1.64 -6.00 -0.23
C VAL A 99 -0.66 -7.16 -0.14
N LYS A 100 -0.65 -8.05 -1.14
CA LYS A 100 0.32 -9.16 -1.19
C LYS A 100 1.76 -8.64 -1.21
N ARG A 101 2.03 -7.58 -1.96
CA ARG A 101 3.35 -6.96 -1.98
C ARG A 101 3.70 -6.35 -0.62
N ALA A 102 2.73 -5.70 0.03
CA ALA A 102 2.96 -5.17 1.38
C ALA A 102 3.32 -6.29 2.36
N ARG A 103 2.64 -7.42 2.28
CA ARG A 103 2.95 -8.59 3.11
C ARG A 103 4.35 -9.12 2.85
N HIS A 104 4.80 -9.10 1.61
CA HIS A 104 6.16 -9.49 1.25
C HIS A 104 7.19 -8.62 1.97
N TYR A 105 7.02 -7.30 1.93
CA TYR A 105 7.92 -6.39 2.62
C TYR A 105 7.81 -6.52 4.14
N GLY A 106 6.60 -6.75 4.65
CA GLY A 106 6.39 -7.05 6.07
C GLY A 106 7.14 -8.30 6.52
N ALA A 107 7.17 -9.33 5.69
CA ALA A 107 7.91 -10.56 5.97
C ALA A 107 9.43 -10.31 6.02
N ILE A 108 9.95 -9.49 5.11
CA ILE A 108 11.38 -9.11 5.13
C ILE A 108 11.71 -8.36 6.41
N ALA A 109 10.85 -7.41 6.81
CA ALA A 109 11.03 -6.68 8.07
C ALA A 109 11.02 -7.63 9.28
N HIS A 110 10.09 -8.57 9.29
CA HIS A 110 9.97 -9.57 10.35
C HIS A 110 11.25 -10.42 10.45
N ASP A 111 11.74 -10.91 9.31
CA ASP A 111 12.92 -11.76 9.27
C ASP A 111 14.18 -11.02 9.73
N ALA A 112 14.26 -9.72 9.46
CA ALA A 112 15.38 -8.90 9.90
C ALA A 112 15.53 -8.87 11.44
N LEU A 113 14.45 -9.10 12.18
CA LEU A 113 14.46 -9.15 13.63
C LEU A 113 15.03 -10.45 14.20
N GLY A 114 15.28 -11.45 13.35
CA GLY A 114 15.70 -12.79 13.75
C GLY A 114 17.02 -12.84 14.51
N ILE A 115 17.93 -11.88 14.27
CA ILE A 115 19.22 -11.84 14.96
C ILE A 115 19.14 -11.33 16.42
N PHE A 116 18.01 -10.73 16.79
CA PHE A 116 17.83 -10.18 18.14
C PHE A 116 17.25 -11.24 19.07
N LYS A 117 17.61 -11.12 20.36
CA LYS A 117 17.06 -12.00 21.38
C LYS A 117 15.55 -11.75 21.53
N ASP A 118 14.82 -12.81 21.88
CA ASP A 118 13.42 -12.66 22.24
C ASP A 118 13.27 -11.79 23.46
N GLY A 119 12.24 -10.97 23.49
CA GLY A 119 11.97 -10.03 24.55
C GLY A 119 10.92 -9.02 24.15
N ASP A 120 10.66 -8.06 25.04
CA ASP A 120 9.58 -7.10 24.87
C ASP A 120 9.75 -6.20 23.64
N TYR A 121 10.98 -5.76 23.37
CA TYR A 121 11.24 -4.89 22.22
C TYR A 121 11.03 -5.62 20.90
N LYS A 122 11.56 -6.84 20.79
CA LYS A 122 11.38 -7.65 19.58
C LYS A 122 9.91 -7.96 19.34
N LYS A 123 9.17 -8.29 20.41
CA LYS A 123 7.73 -8.52 20.34
C LYS A 123 7.00 -7.25 19.90
N ALA A 124 7.35 -6.10 20.43
CA ALA A 124 6.72 -4.82 20.06
C ALA A 124 6.95 -4.51 18.58
N PHE A 125 8.15 -4.74 18.04
CA PHE A 125 8.42 -4.55 16.62
C PHE A 125 7.63 -5.53 15.74
N LYS A 126 7.49 -6.79 16.15
CA LYS A 126 6.67 -7.76 15.43
C LYS A 126 5.21 -7.36 15.44
N ASP A 127 4.70 -6.89 16.58
CA ASP A 127 3.32 -6.40 16.70
C ASP A 127 3.08 -5.18 15.81
N LEU A 128 4.08 -4.31 15.65
CA LEU A 128 3.99 -3.15 14.76
C LEU A 128 3.84 -3.57 13.29
N ILE A 129 4.59 -4.60 12.86
CA ILE A 129 4.45 -5.14 11.51
C ILE A 129 3.03 -5.67 11.30
N ASP A 130 2.54 -6.47 12.24
CA ASP A 130 1.20 -7.06 12.16
C ASP A 130 0.12 -5.98 12.12
N PHE A 131 0.23 -4.97 12.96
CA PHE A 131 -0.68 -3.84 12.97
C PHE A 131 -0.73 -3.15 11.60
N CYS A 132 0.45 -2.89 11.02
CA CYS A 132 0.57 -2.25 9.72
C CYS A 132 -0.15 -3.04 8.62
N ILE A 133 0.15 -4.34 8.54
CA ILE A 133 -0.37 -5.21 7.47
C ILE A 133 -1.88 -5.42 7.60
N HIS A 134 -2.39 -5.54 8.83
CA HIS A 134 -3.79 -5.90 9.05
C HIS A 134 -4.74 -4.69 9.07
N ARG A 135 -4.25 -3.47 8.78
CA ARG A 135 -5.11 -2.28 8.68
C ARG A 135 -6.17 -2.40 7.58
N VAL A 136 -5.95 -3.23 6.57
CA VAL A 136 -6.89 -3.44 5.45
C VAL A 136 -7.97 -4.47 5.74
N ASN A 137 -7.89 -5.15 6.87
CA ASN A 137 -8.84 -6.22 7.23
C ASN A 137 -10.03 -5.71 8.02
#